data_8bce324eb0400588252a197dc4d1b64b
#
_entry.id   8bce324eb0400588252a197dc4d1b64b
#
_cell.length_a   1.000
_cell.length_b   1.000
_cell.length_c   1.000
_cell.angle_alpha   90.00
_cell.angle_beta   90.00
_cell.angle_gamma   90.00
#
_symmetry.space_group_name_H-M   'P 1'
#
loop_
_entity.id
_entity.type
_entity.pdbx_description
1 polymer ?
#
loop_
_entity_poly.entity_id
_entity_poly.type
_entity_poly.pdbx_seq_one_letter_code
_entity_poly.pdbx_strand_id
1 'polypeptide(L)'
;LRSSGLARVNSDNFALLAYDMPSTSSALFFQGSQYAPAAFGDGLRCAGGSVVRLGSRVATSGIAFYPGPGEALVSIAGVVAAGDTRVYQAWYRNNANYCTSAAFNLTNGLSVLWTP
;
A
#
# COMPACT_ATOMS: atom_id res chain seq x y z
N LEU A 1 -7.32 -2.86 -1.59
CA LEU A 1 -5.98 -3.46 -1.54
C LEU A 1 -6.08 -4.90 -1.07
N ARG A 2 -5.36 -5.77 -1.72
CA ARG A 2 -5.18 -7.15 -1.28
C ARG A 2 -3.75 -7.58 -1.56
N SER A 3 -3.39 -8.77 -1.09
CA SER A 3 -2.05 -9.32 -1.25
C SER A 3 -2.08 -10.65 -1.98
N SER A 4 -0.96 -11.02 -2.55
CA SER A 4 -0.67 -12.37 -3.05
C SER A 4 0.69 -12.82 -2.54
N GLY A 5 0.94 -14.12 -2.57
CA GLY A 5 2.16 -14.70 -2.04
C GLY A 5 2.18 -14.77 -0.52
N LEU A 6 3.31 -15.13 0.01
CA LEU A 6 3.51 -15.34 1.45
C LEU A 6 4.46 -14.27 2.03
N ALA A 7 4.08 -13.69 3.16
CA ALA A 7 4.89 -12.72 3.88
C ALA A 7 5.98 -13.43 4.69
N ARG A 8 7.02 -13.86 4.02
CA ARG A 8 8.18 -14.55 4.60
C ARG A 8 9.46 -13.79 4.29
N VAL A 9 10.19 -13.41 5.33
CA VAL A 9 11.42 -12.62 5.17
C VAL A 9 12.48 -13.37 4.37
N ASN A 10 12.62 -14.67 4.60
CA ASN A 10 13.64 -15.50 3.95
C ASN A 10 13.24 -15.98 2.54
N SER A 11 11.99 -15.78 2.15
CA SER A 11 11.46 -16.25 0.88
C SER A 11 10.31 -15.34 0.44
N ASP A 12 10.63 -14.04 0.30
CA ASP A 12 9.63 -13.00 0.05
C ASP A 12 9.14 -13.06 -1.40
N ASN A 13 7.93 -13.58 -1.57
CA ASN A 13 7.16 -13.47 -2.81
C ASN A 13 5.86 -12.69 -2.59
N PHE A 14 5.80 -11.91 -1.51
CA PHE A 14 4.64 -11.11 -1.14
C PHE A 14 4.48 -9.93 -2.11
N ALA A 15 3.26 -9.72 -2.57
CA ALA A 15 2.92 -8.61 -3.45
C ALA A 15 1.63 -7.95 -3.03
N LEU A 16 1.55 -6.64 -3.22
CA LEU A 16 0.37 -5.84 -2.94
C LEU A 16 -0.33 -5.51 -4.26
N LEU A 17 -1.66 -5.60 -4.26
CA LEU A 17 -2.49 -5.30 -5.41
C LEU A 17 -3.54 -4.27 -5.02
N ALA A 18 -3.49 -3.09 -5.65
CA ALA A 18 -4.50 -2.06 -5.54
C ALA A 18 -5.40 -2.11 -6.78
N TYR A 19 -6.71 -2.02 -6.59
CA TYR A 19 -7.69 -2.13 -7.65
C TYR A 19 -8.86 -1.16 -7.41
N ASP A 20 -9.76 -1.06 -8.38
CA ASP A 20 -10.90 -0.15 -8.35
C ASP A 20 -10.50 1.33 -8.24
N MET A 21 -9.35 1.69 -8.80
CA MET A 21 -8.88 3.06 -8.92
C MET A 21 -9.30 3.65 -10.26
N PRO A 22 -9.22 5.00 -10.46
CA PRO A 22 -9.33 5.57 -11.80
C PRO A 22 -8.32 4.96 -12.74
N SER A 23 -8.68 4.78 -14.03
CA SER A 23 -7.96 3.89 -14.95
C SER A 23 -6.47 4.16 -15.11
N THR A 24 -6.02 5.41 -15.01
CA THR A 24 -4.61 5.80 -15.14
C THR A 24 -4.11 6.59 -13.95
N SER A 25 -4.67 6.32 -12.77
CA SER A 25 -4.29 7.00 -11.53
C SER A 25 -2.86 6.66 -11.13
N SER A 26 -2.16 7.65 -10.56
CA SER A 26 -0.90 7.40 -9.87
C SER A 26 -1.19 6.85 -8.48
N ALA A 27 -0.57 5.74 -8.13
CA ALA A 27 -0.70 5.10 -6.83
C ALA A 27 0.65 5.03 -6.12
N LEU A 28 0.65 5.32 -4.82
CA LEU A 28 1.81 5.17 -3.95
C LEU A 28 1.50 4.10 -2.91
N PHE A 29 2.29 3.03 -2.92
CA PHE A 29 2.22 1.99 -1.90
C PHE A 29 3.05 2.39 -0.70
N PHE A 30 2.51 2.24 0.50
CA PHE A 30 3.22 2.58 1.72
C PHE A 30 2.92 1.59 2.84
N GLN A 31 3.82 1.59 3.81
CA GLN A 31 3.78 0.71 4.98
C GLN A 31 3.73 1.55 6.24
N GLY A 32 2.89 1.17 7.19
CA GLY A 32 2.90 1.69 8.55
C GLY A 32 3.36 0.64 9.54
N SER A 33 3.94 1.06 10.65
CA SER A 33 4.36 0.15 11.71
C SER A 33 3.20 -0.29 12.59
N GLN A 34 2.06 0.39 12.51
CA GLN A 34 0.88 0.08 13.31
C GLN A 34 -0.40 0.54 12.62
N TYR A 35 -1.51 -0.03 13.06
CA TYR A 35 -2.84 0.45 12.68
C TYR A 35 -3.15 1.72 13.47
N ALA A 36 -3.25 2.84 12.79
CA ALA A 36 -3.52 4.15 13.40
C ALA A 36 -4.44 4.96 12.48
N PRO A 37 -5.76 4.69 12.52
CA PRO A 37 -6.69 5.32 11.59
C PRO A 37 -6.80 6.83 11.80
N ALA A 38 -6.76 7.57 10.68
CA ALA A 38 -6.91 9.02 10.65
C ALA A 38 -7.51 9.46 9.32
N ALA A 39 -8.32 10.49 9.33
CA ALA A 39 -8.84 11.07 8.09
C ALA A 39 -7.70 11.62 7.26
N PHE A 40 -7.72 11.34 5.95
CA PHE A 40 -6.66 11.75 5.03
C PHE A 40 -7.24 11.87 3.61
N GLY A 41 -7.33 13.09 3.10
CA GLY A 41 -8.01 13.34 1.83
C GLY A 41 -9.48 12.94 1.90
N ASP A 42 -9.94 12.20 0.89
CA ASP A 42 -11.30 11.66 0.83
C ASP A 42 -11.43 10.28 1.49
N GLY A 43 -10.38 9.79 2.12
CA GLY A 43 -10.34 8.45 2.68
C GLY A 43 -9.82 8.40 4.10
N LEU A 44 -9.62 7.18 4.57
CA LEU A 44 -9.09 6.88 5.90
C LEU A 44 -7.70 6.27 5.76
N ARG A 45 -6.70 6.93 6.34
CA ARG A 45 -5.36 6.35 6.46
C ARG A 45 -5.36 5.42 7.66
N CYS A 46 -5.16 4.13 7.40
CA CYS A 46 -5.09 3.10 8.44
C CYS A 46 -3.66 2.80 8.87
N ALA A 47 -2.72 2.85 7.93
CA ALA A 47 -1.31 2.63 8.19
C ALA A 47 -0.69 3.86 8.82
N GLY A 48 -0.18 3.72 10.03
CA GLY A 48 0.43 4.82 10.78
C GLY A 48 1.67 4.40 11.54
N GLY A 49 2.04 5.18 12.57
CA GLY A 49 3.30 5.00 13.27
C GLY A 49 4.47 5.44 12.38
N SER A 50 5.50 4.61 12.27
CA SER A 50 6.59 4.83 11.33
C SER A 50 6.14 4.44 9.93
N VAL A 51 6.03 5.42 9.03
CA VAL A 51 5.54 5.23 7.67
C VAL A 51 6.70 5.17 6.69
N VAL A 52 6.70 4.13 5.84
CA VAL A 52 7.72 3.93 4.80
C VAL A 52 7.03 3.89 3.45
N ARG A 53 7.49 4.70 2.52
CA ARG A 53 7.06 4.64 1.12
C ARG A 53 7.74 3.47 0.44
N LEU A 54 6.96 2.59 -0.18
CA LEU A 54 7.50 1.43 -0.89
C LEU A 54 7.82 1.76 -2.34
N GLY A 55 6.85 2.30 -3.06
CA GLY A 55 7.03 2.69 -4.45
C GLY A 55 5.75 3.22 -5.05
N SER A 56 5.87 3.91 -6.17
CA SER A 56 4.73 4.47 -6.89
C SER A 56 4.63 3.89 -8.29
N ARG A 57 3.40 3.87 -8.82
CA ARG A 57 3.09 3.29 -10.12
C ARG A 57 1.85 3.93 -10.71
N VAL A 58 1.82 4.04 -12.03
CA VAL A 58 0.61 4.43 -12.74
C VAL A 58 -0.26 3.18 -12.92
N ALA A 59 -1.53 3.28 -12.53
CA ALA A 59 -2.49 2.19 -12.69
C ALA A 59 -2.75 1.92 -14.18
N THR A 60 -2.99 0.66 -14.51
CA THR A 60 -3.47 0.21 -15.81
C THR A 60 -4.87 -0.35 -15.63
N SER A 61 -5.86 0.26 -16.27
CA SER A 61 -7.27 -0.11 -16.10
C SER A 61 -7.71 -0.13 -14.62
N GLY A 62 -7.20 0.82 -13.84
CA GLY A 62 -7.54 0.96 -12.42
C GLY A 62 -6.83 -0.01 -11.50
N ILE A 63 -5.81 -0.73 -11.98
CA ILE A 63 -5.06 -1.74 -11.21
C ILE A 63 -3.59 -1.38 -11.17
N ALA A 64 -2.98 -1.51 -10.00
CA ALA A 64 -1.54 -1.37 -9.81
C ALA A 64 -1.04 -2.40 -8.79
N PHE A 65 0.19 -2.84 -8.93
CA PHE A 65 0.78 -3.79 -8.00
C PHE A 65 2.22 -3.41 -7.64
N TYR A 66 2.66 -3.85 -6.47
CA TYR A 66 4.02 -3.65 -5.97
C TYR A 66 4.50 -4.96 -5.28
N PRO A 67 5.75 -5.41 -5.47
CA PRO A 67 6.78 -4.80 -6.31
C PRO A 67 6.57 -5.12 -7.78
N GLY A 68 7.01 -4.22 -8.65
CA GLY A 68 7.11 -4.46 -10.08
C GLY A 68 8.50 -4.98 -10.45
N PRO A 69 8.73 -5.29 -11.75
CA PRO A 69 10.03 -5.75 -12.20
C PRO A 69 11.15 -4.76 -11.86
N GLY A 70 12.22 -5.26 -11.24
CA GLY A 70 13.37 -4.45 -10.86
C GLY A 70 13.22 -3.65 -9.58
N GLU A 71 12.06 -3.68 -8.94
CA GLU A 71 11.83 -2.99 -7.67
C GLU A 71 12.23 -3.89 -6.48
N ALA A 72 12.58 -3.26 -5.36
CA ALA A 72 12.90 -3.98 -4.13
C ALA A 72 11.68 -4.74 -3.60
N LEU A 73 11.89 -5.93 -3.09
CA LEU A 73 10.84 -6.72 -2.43
C LEU A 73 10.26 -5.93 -1.24
N VAL A 74 9.03 -6.25 -0.87
CA VAL A 74 8.31 -5.53 0.21
C VAL A 74 9.10 -5.60 1.52
N SER A 75 9.64 -6.76 1.88
CA SER A 75 10.43 -6.93 3.10
C SER A 75 11.71 -6.09 3.10
N ILE A 76 12.32 -5.92 1.94
CA ILE A 76 13.55 -5.13 1.78
C ILE A 76 13.21 -3.63 1.84
N ALA A 77 12.26 -3.19 1.01
CA ALA A 77 11.85 -1.78 0.97
C ALA A 77 11.30 -1.30 2.31
N GLY A 78 10.54 -2.15 3.00
CA GLY A 78 9.95 -1.85 4.29
C GLY A 78 10.87 -2.13 5.49
N VAL A 79 12.04 -2.69 5.27
CA VAL A 79 12.98 -3.06 6.34
C VAL A 79 12.27 -3.91 7.41
N VAL A 80 11.70 -5.02 6.98
CA VAL A 80 10.85 -5.88 7.81
C VAL A 80 11.67 -7.06 8.34
N ALA A 81 11.48 -7.40 9.61
CA ALA A 81 12.06 -8.58 10.25
C ALA A 81 10.98 -9.61 10.58
N ALA A 82 11.37 -10.86 10.73
CA ALA A 82 10.47 -11.92 11.17
C ALA A 82 9.84 -11.56 12.52
N GLY A 83 8.53 -11.76 12.64
CA GLY A 83 7.74 -11.39 13.82
C GLY A 83 7.14 -10.00 13.75
N ASP A 84 7.53 -9.18 12.79
CA ASP A 84 6.96 -7.84 12.62
C ASP A 84 5.55 -7.92 12.04
N THR A 85 4.65 -7.09 12.56
CA THR A 85 3.35 -6.82 11.94
C THR A 85 3.41 -5.45 11.30
N ARG A 86 2.96 -5.36 10.04
CA ARG A 86 2.92 -4.09 9.29
C ARG A 86 1.56 -3.90 8.67
N VAL A 87 1.18 -2.65 8.49
CA VAL A 87 -0.06 -2.27 7.83
C VAL A 87 0.28 -1.65 6.50
N TYR A 88 -0.35 -2.13 5.43
CA TYR A 88 -0.12 -1.67 4.06
C TYR A 88 -1.35 -0.97 3.53
N GLN A 89 -1.11 0.03 2.70
CA GLN A 89 -2.16 0.79 2.06
C GLN A 89 -1.61 1.42 0.77
N ALA A 90 -2.49 1.77 -0.17
CA ALA A 90 -2.11 2.57 -1.33
C ALA A 90 -2.88 3.89 -1.29
N TRP A 91 -2.17 4.96 -1.57
CA TRP A 91 -2.70 6.29 -1.79
C TRP A 91 -2.73 6.51 -3.30
N TYR A 92 -3.84 7.05 -3.82
CA TYR A 92 -3.97 7.26 -5.25
C TYR A 92 -4.67 8.58 -5.58
N ARG A 93 -4.36 9.12 -6.77
CA ARG A 93 -5.01 10.31 -7.28
C ARG A 93 -6.42 9.98 -7.74
N ASN A 94 -7.35 10.84 -7.38
CA ASN A 94 -8.74 10.75 -7.81
C ASN A 94 -9.29 12.16 -7.97
N ASN A 95 -9.53 12.57 -9.21
CA ASN A 95 -9.99 13.92 -9.53
C ASN A 95 -11.50 14.09 -9.40
N ALA A 96 -12.24 13.03 -9.06
CA ALA A 96 -13.67 13.14 -8.79
C ALA A 96 -13.90 13.91 -7.47
N ASN A 97 -14.94 14.74 -7.45
CA ASN A 97 -15.32 15.46 -6.23
C ASN A 97 -16.16 14.56 -5.34
N TYR A 98 -15.66 14.32 -4.13
CA TYR A 98 -16.39 13.58 -3.09
C TYR A 98 -16.77 14.51 -1.94
N CYS A 99 -16.47 14.11 -0.71
CA CYS A 99 -16.80 14.87 0.48
C CYS A 99 -15.89 16.07 0.72
N THR A 100 -14.71 16.09 0.11
CA THR A 100 -13.71 17.14 0.25
C THR A 100 -13.23 17.60 -1.12
N SER A 101 -12.47 18.71 -1.15
CA SER A 101 -11.81 19.18 -2.36
C SER A 101 -10.50 18.45 -2.65
N ALA A 102 -10.13 17.47 -1.84
CA ALA A 102 -8.92 16.68 -2.05
C ALA A 102 -9.03 15.86 -3.34
N ALA A 103 -7.95 15.83 -4.12
CA ALA A 103 -7.88 15.10 -5.39
C ALA A 103 -7.19 13.74 -5.20
N PHE A 104 -7.37 13.10 -4.05
CA PHE A 104 -6.76 11.82 -3.75
C PHE A 104 -7.61 11.03 -2.74
N ASN A 105 -7.39 9.72 -2.73
CA ASN A 105 -8.06 8.80 -1.82
C ASN A 105 -7.11 7.66 -1.46
N LEU A 106 -7.55 6.78 -0.58
CA LEU A 106 -6.76 5.63 -0.13
C LEU A 106 -7.55 4.34 -0.27
N THR A 107 -6.84 3.24 -0.44
CA THR A 107 -7.42 1.90 -0.35
C THR A 107 -7.72 1.55 1.11
N ASN A 108 -8.34 0.40 1.34
CA ASN A 108 -8.39 -0.21 2.68
C ASN A 108 -6.98 -0.50 3.20
N GLY A 109 -6.83 -0.60 4.50
CA GLY A 109 -5.61 -1.06 5.15
C GLY A 109 -5.54 -2.59 5.19
N LEU A 110 -4.34 -3.13 5.04
CA LEU A 110 -4.08 -4.57 5.10
C LEU A 110 -3.02 -4.84 6.16
N SER A 111 -3.40 -5.54 7.22
CA SER A 111 -2.47 -5.91 8.30
C SER A 111 -1.83 -7.26 8.00
N VAL A 112 -0.50 -7.33 8.09
CA VAL A 112 0.28 -8.50 7.70
C VAL A 112 1.30 -8.84 8.78
N LEU A 113 1.30 -10.10 9.22
CA LEU A 113 2.35 -10.64 10.08
C LEU A 113 3.43 -11.29 9.22
N TRP A 114 4.66 -10.83 9.39
CA TRP A 114 5.81 -11.39 8.69
C TRP A 114 6.42 -12.56 9.48
N THR A 115 6.70 -13.65 8.78
CA THR A 115 7.31 -14.86 9.34
C THR A 115 8.71 -15.07 8.76
N PRO A 116 9.52 -15.96 9.35
CA PRO A 116 10.83 -16.30 8.80
C PRO A 116 10.81 -16.85 7.38
#